data_38a58173062c27bc9758558aea228445
#
_entry.id   38a58173062c27bc9758558aea228445
#
_cell.length_a   1.000
_cell.length_b   1.000
_cell.length_c   1.000
_cell.angle_alpha   90.00
_cell.angle_beta   90.00
_cell.angle_gamma   90.00
#
_symmetry.space_group_name_H-M   'P 1'
#
loop_
_entity.id
_entity.type
_entity.pdbx_description
1 polymer ?
#
loop_
_entity_poly.entity_id
_entity_poly.type
_entity_poly.pdbx_seq_one_letter_code
_entity_poly.pdbx_strand_id
1 'polypeptide(L)'
;LEIFLNVLEEKLENYKGPLALMSFSTGLIKFIRKKNLFTRFPLGLTTSFPKVESLGNKIKNNKIENEIVSNKLQFISQDWRGIENSRIKRLKKLDIAILSWTITSKEIEESLKGLVDNITFEHYEPDLTK
;
A
#
# COMPACT_ATOMS: atom_id res chain seq x y z
N LEU A 1 -6.31 20.76 3.18
CA LEU A 1 -5.48 19.55 3.20
C LEU A 1 -4.19 19.78 4.01
N GLU A 2 -3.41 20.81 3.70
CA GLU A 2 -2.14 21.09 4.39
C GLU A 2 -2.32 21.30 5.90
N ILE A 3 -3.30 22.09 6.31
CA ILE A 3 -3.63 22.32 7.72
C ILE A 3 -3.93 20.99 8.43
N PHE A 4 -4.73 20.12 7.81
CA PHE A 4 -5.05 18.80 8.36
C PHE A 4 -3.80 17.95 8.57
N LEU A 5 -2.92 17.88 7.57
CA LEU A 5 -1.70 17.09 7.64
C LEU A 5 -0.71 17.62 8.69
N ASN A 6 -0.60 18.94 8.83
CA ASN A 6 0.23 19.55 9.86
C ASN A 6 -0.29 19.25 11.27
N VAL A 7 -1.60 19.32 11.49
CA VAL A 7 -2.22 18.94 12.76
C VAL A 7 -2.01 17.47 13.06
N LEU A 8 -2.15 16.60 12.05
CA LEU A 8 -1.92 15.17 12.21
C LEU A 8 -0.44 14.87 12.56
N GLU A 9 0.51 15.52 11.89
CA GLU A 9 1.93 15.37 12.17
C GLU A 9 2.26 15.79 13.60
N GLU A 10 1.75 16.95 14.04
CA GLU A 10 1.90 17.43 15.43
C GLU A 10 1.35 16.41 16.44
N LYS A 11 0.14 15.86 16.20
CA LYS A 11 -0.46 14.84 17.07
C LYS A 11 0.36 13.56 17.15
N LEU A 12 1.06 13.22 16.08
CA LEU A 12 1.89 12.03 16.01
C LEU A 12 3.33 12.24 16.50
N GLU A 13 3.76 13.49 16.76
CA GLU A 13 5.14 13.81 17.13
C GLU A 13 5.67 12.95 18.28
N ASN A 14 4.86 12.74 19.31
CA ASN A 14 5.23 11.98 20.50
C ASN A 14 4.76 10.51 20.46
N TYR A 15 4.13 10.08 19.38
CA TYR A 15 3.66 8.71 19.26
C TYR A 15 4.84 7.73 19.09
N LYS A 16 4.90 6.69 19.92
CA LYS A 16 6.00 5.70 19.95
C LYS A 16 5.58 4.31 19.48
N GLY A 17 4.29 4.10 19.21
CA GLY A 17 3.78 2.81 18.76
C GLY A 17 4.06 2.54 17.27
N PRO A 18 3.78 1.32 16.80
CA PRO A 18 3.83 1.00 15.39
C PRO A 18 2.76 1.77 14.61
N LEU A 19 3.15 2.42 13.53
CA LEU A 19 2.26 3.18 12.67
C LEU A 19 2.79 3.19 11.23
N ALA A 20 1.91 3.02 10.28
CA ALA A 20 2.16 3.26 8.87
C ALA A 20 1.01 4.10 8.29
N LEU A 21 1.30 4.90 7.28
CA LEU A 21 0.33 5.76 6.62
C LEU A 21 0.14 5.29 5.18
N MET A 22 -1.09 5.32 4.70
CA MET A 22 -1.39 4.98 3.31
C MET A 22 -2.55 5.78 2.75
N SER A 23 -2.59 5.91 1.43
CA SER A 23 -3.67 6.59 0.70
C SER A 23 -3.86 5.96 -0.68
N PHE A 24 -5.07 6.10 -1.24
CA PHE A 24 -5.34 5.85 -2.66
C PHE A 24 -4.82 6.97 -3.58
N SER A 25 -4.52 8.14 -3.02
CA SER A 25 -4.16 9.33 -3.78
C SER A 25 -2.65 9.47 -3.98
N THR A 26 -2.19 9.27 -5.21
CA THR A 26 -0.79 9.56 -5.58
C THR A 26 -0.46 11.03 -5.38
N GLY A 27 -1.42 11.93 -5.59
CA GLY A 27 -1.25 13.37 -5.36
C GLY A 27 -0.98 13.69 -3.88
N LEU A 28 -1.71 13.03 -2.95
CA LEU A 28 -1.47 13.17 -1.52
C LEU A 28 -0.10 12.65 -1.12
N ILE A 29 0.29 11.49 -1.63
CA ILE A 29 1.61 10.89 -1.39
C ILE A 29 2.73 11.84 -1.83
N LYS A 30 2.63 12.39 -3.04
CA LYS A 30 3.59 13.38 -3.54
C LYS A 30 3.67 14.62 -2.66
N PHE A 31 2.52 15.12 -2.23
CA PHE A 31 2.45 16.27 -1.35
C PHE A 31 3.17 16.02 -0.02
N ILE A 32 2.89 14.88 0.61
CA ILE A 32 3.54 14.45 1.85
C ILE A 32 5.06 14.39 1.67
N ARG A 33 5.55 13.75 0.61
CA ARG A 33 6.99 13.67 0.31
C ARG A 33 7.63 15.03 0.05
N LYS A 34 6.97 15.87 -0.75
CA LYS A 34 7.45 17.23 -1.06
C LYS A 34 7.58 18.11 0.18
N LYS A 35 6.68 17.96 1.14
CA LYS A 35 6.66 18.72 2.40
C LYS A 35 7.49 18.07 3.50
N ASN A 36 8.10 16.90 3.27
CA ASN A 36 8.83 16.13 4.26
C ASN A 36 8.02 15.81 5.53
N LEU A 37 6.71 15.56 5.36
CA LEU A 37 5.83 15.18 6.46
C LEU A 37 5.94 13.68 6.75
N PHE A 38 5.73 13.30 8.01
CA PHE A 38 5.67 11.91 8.47
C PHE A 38 6.91 11.07 8.16
N THR A 39 8.09 11.67 8.15
CA THR A 39 9.34 11.02 7.69
C THR A 39 9.75 9.80 8.50
N ARG A 40 9.30 9.69 9.75
CA ARG A 40 9.57 8.52 10.63
C ARG A 40 8.60 7.36 10.44
N PHE A 41 7.55 7.50 9.67
CA PHE A 41 6.57 6.44 9.46
C PHE A 41 6.66 5.89 8.04
N PRO A 42 6.50 4.57 7.86
CA PRO A 42 6.33 4.00 6.53
C PRO A 42 5.14 4.63 5.82
N LEU A 43 5.32 4.97 4.55
CA LEU A 43 4.30 5.53 3.69
C LEU A 43 4.04 4.58 2.53
N GLY A 44 2.77 4.30 2.28
CA GLY A 44 2.33 3.38 1.25
C GLY A 44 1.21 3.93 0.36
N LEU A 45 1.00 3.25 -0.75
CA LEU A 45 -0.11 3.53 -1.66
C LEU A 45 -1.07 2.34 -1.67
N THR A 46 -2.37 2.64 -1.56
CA THR A 46 -3.41 1.64 -1.78
C THR A 46 -3.67 1.51 -3.28
N THR A 47 -3.58 0.30 -3.80
CA THR A 47 -3.64 0.00 -5.23
C THR A 47 -4.70 -1.04 -5.57
N SER A 48 -5.16 -1.02 -6.80
CA SER A 48 -6.09 -2.01 -7.37
C SER A 48 -5.69 -2.39 -8.80
N PHE A 49 -4.44 -2.81 -8.98
CA PHE A 49 -4.00 -3.36 -10.26
C PHE A 49 -4.83 -4.61 -10.58
N PRO A 50 -5.41 -4.72 -11.78
CA PRO A 50 -6.18 -5.89 -12.15
C PRO A 50 -5.26 -7.10 -12.41
N LYS A 51 -5.80 -8.32 -12.32
CA LYS A 51 -5.05 -9.55 -12.68
C LYS A 51 -4.56 -9.49 -14.12
N VAL A 52 -5.41 -9.03 -15.03
CA VAL A 52 -5.08 -8.84 -16.46
C VAL A 52 -5.34 -7.39 -16.84
N GLU A 53 -4.34 -6.74 -17.42
CA GLU A 53 -4.44 -5.34 -17.81
C GLU A 53 -4.90 -5.18 -19.25
N SER A 54 -5.92 -4.35 -19.48
CA SER A 54 -6.24 -3.81 -20.79
C SER A 54 -5.18 -2.80 -21.25
N LEU A 55 -5.11 -2.54 -22.56
CA LEU A 55 -4.16 -1.57 -23.10
C LEU A 55 -4.35 -0.16 -22.51
N GLY A 56 -5.60 0.27 -22.31
CA GLY A 56 -5.91 1.56 -21.67
C GLY A 56 -5.46 1.63 -20.21
N ASN A 57 -5.58 0.55 -19.45
CA ASN A 57 -5.14 0.49 -18.06
C ASN A 57 -3.61 0.47 -17.92
N LYS A 58 -2.89 -0.07 -18.91
CA LYS A 58 -1.41 -0.11 -18.84
C LYS A 58 -0.78 1.25 -18.67
N ILE A 59 -1.24 2.27 -19.41
CA ILE A 59 -0.70 3.63 -19.33
C ILE A 59 -0.92 4.21 -17.93
N LYS A 60 -2.14 4.11 -17.40
CA LYS A 60 -2.47 4.56 -16.05
C LYS A 60 -1.65 3.83 -15.00
N ASN A 61 -1.57 2.52 -15.10
CA ASN A 61 -0.89 1.68 -14.12
C ASN A 61 0.64 1.86 -14.19
N ASN A 62 1.22 2.11 -15.36
CA ASN A 62 2.63 2.49 -15.49
C ASN A 62 2.92 3.77 -14.70
N LYS A 63 2.04 4.76 -14.81
CA LYS A 63 2.19 6.01 -14.05
C LYS A 63 2.14 5.75 -12.55
N ILE A 64 1.19 4.95 -12.08
CA ILE A 64 1.06 4.58 -10.66
C ILE A 64 2.32 3.85 -10.17
N GLU A 65 2.80 2.86 -10.90
CA GLU A 65 4.03 2.12 -10.55
C GLU A 65 5.25 3.06 -10.47
N ASN A 66 5.41 3.96 -11.44
CA ASN A 66 6.47 4.96 -11.40
C ASN A 66 6.37 5.89 -10.19
N GLU A 67 5.16 6.29 -9.79
CA GLU A 67 4.94 7.09 -8.59
C GLU A 67 5.33 6.36 -7.30
N ILE A 68 5.05 5.07 -7.22
CA ILE A 68 5.45 4.24 -6.08
C ILE A 68 6.98 4.24 -5.94
N VAL A 69 7.70 4.00 -7.04
CA VAL A 69 9.15 3.92 -7.05
C VAL A 69 9.79 5.30 -6.81
N SER A 70 9.35 6.33 -7.54
CA SER A 70 9.95 7.68 -7.46
C SER A 70 9.72 8.36 -6.11
N ASN A 71 8.59 8.09 -5.45
CA ASN A 71 8.33 8.59 -4.11
C ASN A 71 8.93 7.71 -2.99
N LYS A 72 9.67 6.66 -3.34
CA LYS A 72 10.35 5.76 -2.39
C LYS A 72 9.39 5.24 -1.32
N LEU A 73 8.25 4.70 -1.76
CA LEU A 73 7.26 4.14 -0.85
C LEU A 73 7.79 2.82 -0.28
N GLN A 74 7.50 2.58 1.00
CA GLN A 74 7.95 1.38 1.69
C GLN A 74 7.03 0.20 1.47
N PHE A 75 5.76 0.45 1.16
CA PHE A 75 4.79 -0.62 0.91
C PHE A 75 3.68 -0.19 -0.05
N ILE A 76 2.98 -1.16 -0.58
CA ILE A 76 1.67 -0.99 -1.22
C ILE A 76 0.64 -1.88 -0.51
N SER A 77 -0.62 -1.45 -0.58
CA SER A 77 -1.76 -2.27 -0.16
C SER A 77 -2.62 -2.55 -1.39
N GLN A 78 -2.49 -3.76 -1.94
CA GLN A 78 -3.07 -4.16 -3.22
C GLN A 78 -4.38 -4.93 -3.03
N ASP A 79 -5.38 -4.64 -3.88
CA ASP A 79 -6.57 -5.49 -3.99
C ASP A 79 -6.17 -6.94 -4.29
N TRP A 80 -6.59 -7.88 -3.43
CA TRP A 80 -6.19 -9.29 -3.51
C TRP A 80 -6.49 -9.95 -4.86
N ARG A 81 -7.54 -9.50 -5.55
CA ARG A 81 -7.93 -10.04 -6.86
C ARG A 81 -6.89 -9.82 -7.95
N GLY A 82 -6.05 -8.82 -7.78
CA GLY A 82 -4.95 -8.49 -8.70
C GLY A 82 -3.55 -8.81 -8.18
N ILE A 83 -3.43 -9.62 -7.13
CA ILE A 83 -2.12 -9.90 -6.51
C ILE A 83 -1.13 -10.59 -7.45
N GLU A 84 -1.61 -11.31 -8.45
CA GLU A 84 -0.76 -11.97 -9.45
C GLU A 84 -0.29 -11.04 -10.59
N ASN A 85 -0.70 -9.76 -10.59
CA ASN A 85 -0.22 -8.79 -11.57
C ASN A 85 1.31 -8.71 -11.56
N SER A 86 1.92 -8.69 -12.73
CA SER A 86 3.39 -8.67 -12.88
C SER A 86 4.06 -7.46 -12.20
N ARG A 87 3.33 -6.34 -12.02
CA ARG A 87 3.81 -5.16 -11.31
C ARG A 87 4.10 -5.46 -9.85
N ILE A 88 3.26 -6.28 -9.20
CA ILE A 88 3.44 -6.70 -7.81
C ILE A 88 4.78 -7.44 -7.67
N LYS A 89 5.09 -8.35 -8.60
CA LYS A 89 6.36 -9.08 -8.62
C LYS A 89 7.56 -8.14 -8.80
N ARG A 90 7.44 -7.11 -9.65
CA ARG A 90 8.51 -6.11 -9.85
C ARG A 90 8.72 -5.27 -8.60
N LEU A 91 7.64 -4.79 -7.98
CA LEU A 91 7.71 -3.98 -6.76
C LEU A 91 8.32 -4.77 -5.59
N LYS A 92 7.95 -6.03 -5.46
CA LYS A 92 8.53 -6.92 -4.43
C LYS A 92 10.06 -7.10 -4.60
N LYS A 93 10.54 -7.16 -5.84
CA LYS A 93 12.00 -7.20 -6.11
C LYS A 93 12.73 -5.92 -5.75
N LEU A 94 12.04 -4.82 -5.55
CA LEU A 94 12.57 -3.53 -5.09
C LEU A 94 12.44 -3.34 -3.58
N ASP A 95 12.24 -4.42 -2.82
CA ASP A 95 12.04 -4.41 -1.37
C ASP A 95 10.82 -3.57 -0.90
N ILE A 96 9.83 -3.41 -1.76
CA ILE A 96 8.56 -2.80 -1.41
C ILE A 96 7.67 -3.89 -0.81
N ALA A 97 7.25 -3.69 0.44
CA ALA A 97 6.36 -4.64 1.12
C ALA A 97 4.97 -4.66 0.45
N ILE A 98 4.40 -5.85 0.33
CA ILE A 98 3.10 -6.06 -0.30
C ILE A 98 2.08 -6.43 0.77
N LEU A 99 1.17 -5.52 1.03
CA LEU A 99 -0.04 -5.78 1.83
C LEU A 99 -1.19 -6.07 0.88
N SER A 100 -2.23 -6.74 1.36
CA SER A 100 -3.43 -7.00 0.55
C SER A 100 -4.72 -6.70 1.30
N TRP A 101 -5.74 -6.24 0.58
CA TRP A 101 -7.05 -5.81 1.10
C TRP A 101 -8.18 -6.23 0.15
N THR A 102 -9.41 -6.31 0.55
CA THR A 102 -9.83 -6.61 1.91
C THR A 102 -10.12 -8.10 1.96
N ILE A 103 -9.52 -8.79 2.87
CA ILE A 103 -9.63 -10.25 2.99
C ILE A 103 -10.84 -10.57 3.88
N THR A 104 -11.77 -11.36 3.37
CA THR A 104 -13.06 -11.61 4.02
C THR A 104 -13.31 -13.07 4.39
N SER A 105 -12.34 -13.94 4.12
CA SER A 105 -12.43 -15.36 4.50
C SER A 105 -11.07 -16.02 4.64
N LYS A 106 -11.03 -17.15 5.36
CA LYS A 106 -9.83 -17.97 5.51
C LYS A 106 -9.35 -18.56 4.17
N GLU A 107 -10.26 -18.86 3.26
CA GLU A 107 -9.93 -19.38 1.93
C GLU A 107 -9.13 -18.35 1.12
N ILE A 108 -9.56 -17.08 1.14
CA ILE A 108 -8.83 -16.00 0.49
C ILE A 108 -7.48 -15.79 1.17
N GLU A 109 -7.44 -15.73 2.51
CA GLU A 109 -6.19 -15.61 3.27
C GLU A 109 -5.19 -16.70 2.89
N GLU A 110 -5.63 -17.95 2.84
CA GLU A 110 -4.80 -19.10 2.50
C GLU A 110 -4.23 -19.01 1.08
N SER A 111 -5.05 -18.53 0.13
CA SER A 111 -4.61 -18.32 -1.26
C SER A 111 -3.51 -17.27 -1.42
N LEU A 112 -3.35 -16.39 -0.43
CA LEU A 112 -2.34 -15.31 -0.45
C LEU A 112 -1.04 -15.66 0.28
N LYS A 113 -0.96 -16.82 0.90
CA LYS A 113 0.25 -17.28 1.61
C LYS A 113 1.48 -17.25 0.70
N GLY A 114 2.54 -16.60 1.17
CA GLY A 114 3.79 -16.45 0.42
C GLY A 114 3.75 -15.41 -0.69
N LEU A 115 2.58 -14.85 -1.01
CA LEU A 115 2.43 -13.80 -2.01
C LEU A 115 2.49 -12.40 -1.40
N VAL A 116 2.01 -12.25 -0.17
CA VAL A 116 1.92 -10.96 0.54
C VAL A 116 2.63 -11.01 1.89
N ASP A 117 3.01 -9.85 2.40
CA ASP A 117 3.70 -9.70 3.68
C ASP A 117 2.71 -9.50 4.84
N ASN A 118 1.54 -8.92 4.56
CA ASN A 118 0.46 -8.76 5.53
C ASN A 118 -0.88 -8.53 4.84
N ILE A 119 -1.97 -8.56 5.61
CA ILE A 119 -3.34 -8.41 5.11
C ILE A 119 -4.14 -7.39 5.92
N THR A 120 -5.11 -6.74 5.26
CA THR A 120 -6.24 -6.05 5.88
C THR A 120 -7.47 -6.93 5.74
N PHE A 121 -8.11 -7.25 6.84
CA PHE A 121 -9.21 -8.22 6.89
C PHE A 121 -10.46 -7.67 7.54
N GLU A 122 -11.61 -8.29 7.26
CA GLU A 122 -12.89 -8.03 7.91
C GLU A 122 -13.79 -9.27 7.88
N HIS A 123 -14.75 -9.34 8.79
CA HIS A 123 -15.79 -10.38 8.89
C HIS A 123 -15.31 -11.81 9.18
N TYR A 124 -14.04 -12.03 9.52
CA TYR A 124 -13.52 -13.31 9.98
C TYR A 124 -12.32 -13.10 10.89
N GLU A 125 -11.91 -14.14 11.59
CA GLU A 125 -10.72 -14.12 12.43
C GLU A 125 -9.53 -14.73 11.65
N PRO A 126 -8.49 -13.93 11.36
CA PRO A 126 -7.33 -14.43 10.62
C PRO A 126 -6.44 -15.33 11.47
N ASP A 127 -5.57 -16.08 10.80
CA ASP A 127 -4.56 -16.88 11.46
C ASP A 127 -3.39 -16.01 11.92
N LEU A 128 -3.31 -15.73 13.21
CA LEU A 128 -2.28 -14.89 13.83
C LEU A 128 -0.97 -15.65 14.15
N THR A 129 -0.89 -16.94 13.84
CA THR A 129 0.29 -17.77 14.15
C THR A 129 1.38 -17.73 13.08
N LYS A 130 1.26 -16.87 12.09
CA LYS A 130 2.19 -16.75 10.97
C LYS A 130 3.22 -15.68 11.19
#